data_5d8c24728f3400bbef5ed1aeae756896
#
_entry.id   5d8c24728f3400bbef5ed1aeae756896
#
_cell.length_a   1.000
_cell.length_b   1.000
_cell.length_c   1.000
_cell.angle_alpha   90.00
_cell.angle_beta   90.00
_cell.angle_gamma   90.00
#
_symmetry.space_group_name_H-M   'P 1'
#
loop_
_entity.id
_entity.type
_entity.pdbx_description
1 polymer ?
#
loop_
_entity_poly.entity_id
_entity_poly.type
_entity_poly.pdbx_seq_one_letter_code
_entity_poly.pdbx_strand_id
1 'polypeptide(L)'
;MDLEIGKKLIQEKKFDQALSFFLNELEKGNKSLRLYFFLGFIYFELNQIQNSINYYKLALKLKPKSIDLILKLANANYVLGNFLSAKNLYLEVIKLNPYNPSGYYGLYLIKPQYLTSKYILNLIKIKDKTLNLNENYLVEYLLSKIAKQKNDYETELEHLKNYQKDCFKAKNDQNIQGLFYYSKVIPQHFNKIKFDNLSNDFELKNISPIFIIGLPRSGSTLVESIISATKDDIISLGETSIFNTSILNQIKYKIFQKNFEIEKYTLNINVNELKKDVLNRYQNYLPKDNKNFFFIDKSLENFFNIDSILNIFPNALFINTKRNFNDSTIAIYQAMLPDLPWTHSILDILNYTNNYIKIMSFYKKKYSNQILTIDLEELTNNQEIYTKKIFKFCNLTWTPKILKFYKKK
;
A
#
# COMPACT_ATOMS: atom_id res chain seq x y z
N MET A 1 -10.67 -22.78 22.94
CA MET A 1 -9.32 -22.63 22.40
C MET A 1 -9.11 -21.17 22.10
N ASP A 2 -8.12 -20.56 22.73
CA ASP A 2 -7.95 -19.11 22.71
C ASP A 2 -7.08 -18.69 21.51
N LEU A 3 -7.70 -18.10 20.49
CA LEU A 3 -7.01 -17.55 19.31
C LEU A 3 -6.56 -16.09 19.52
N GLU A 4 -6.68 -15.54 20.73
CA GLU A 4 -6.38 -14.13 21.03
C GLU A 4 -4.89 -13.82 20.89
N ILE A 5 -4.00 -14.77 21.19
CA ILE A 5 -2.56 -14.61 20.97
C ILE A 5 -2.28 -14.34 19.48
N GLY A 6 -2.82 -15.19 18.61
CA GLY A 6 -2.65 -15.04 17.16
C GLY A 6 -3.25 -13.73 16.64
N LYS A 7 -4.41 -13.33 17.18
CA LYS A 7 -5.06 -12.05 16.84
C LYS A 7 -4.19 -10.84 17.26
N LYS A 8 -3.57 -10.89 18.44
CA LYS A 8 -2.63 -9.86 18.89
C LYS A 8 -1.43 -9.76 17.95
N LEU A 9 -0.87 -10.88 17.50
CA LEU A 9 0.23 -10.90 16.52
C LEU A 9 -0.19 -10.28 15.18
N ILE A 10 -1.43 -10.53 14.72
CA ILE A 10 -1.99 -9.87 13.53
C ILE A 10 -2.06 -8.35 13.72
N GLN A 11 -2.56 -7.87 14.87
CA GLN A 11 -2.64 -6.44 15.19
C GLN A 11 -1.26 -5.77 15.23
N GLU A 12 -0.24 -6.51 15.69
CA GLU A 12 1.16 -6.07 15.69
C GLU A 12 1.84 -6.23 14.31
N LYS A 13 1.10 -6.69 13.28
CA LYS A 13 1.61 -7.01 11.93
C LYS A 13 2.76 -8.02 11.91
N LYS A 14 2.82 -8.91 12.90
CA LYS A 14 3.78 -10.02 12.99
C LYS A 14 3.21 -11.25 12.30
N PHE A 15 3.00 -11.16 10.97
CA PHE A 15 2.22 -12.13 10.21
C PHE A 15 2.83 -13.54 10.21
N ASP A 16 4.16 -13.67 10.17
CA ASP A 16 4.80 -14.99 10.18
C ASP A 16 4.64 -15.71 11.52
N GLN A 17 4.77 -14.97 12.63
CA GLN A 17 4.54 -15.53 13.95
C GLN A 17 3.07 -15.91 14.12
N ALA A 18 2.16 -15.07 13.61
CA ALA A 18 0.74 -15.37 13.58
C ALA A 18 0.46 -16.61 12.72
N LEU A 19 1.10 -16.74 11.54
CA LEU A 19 0.95 -17.91 10.67
C LEU A 19 1.40 -19.18 11.37
N SER A 20 2.59 -19.18 11.97
CA SER A 20 3.12 -20.34 12.72
C SER A 20 2.19 -20.72 13.88
N PHE A 21 1.66 -19.75 14.60
CA PHE A 21 0.69 -20.00 15.67
C PHE A 21 -0.58 -20.67 15.15
N PHE A 22 -1.19 -20.13 14.08
CA PHE A 22 -2.44 -20.68 13.57
C PHE A 22 -2.27 -22.02 12.83
N LEU A 23 -1.11 -22.27 12.20
CA LEU A 23 -0.81 -23.59 11.63
C LEU A 23 -0.64 -24.64 12.72
N ASN A 24 0.02 -24.34 13.82
CA ASN A 24 0.10 -25.23 14.98
C ASN A 24 -1.30 -25.55 15.57
N GLU A 25 -2.18 -24.54 15.64
CA GLU A 25 -3.57 -24.79 16.06
C GLU A 25 -4.33 -25.69 15.06
N LEU A 26 -4.06 -25.58 13.78
CA LEU A 26 -4.63 -26.47 12.76
C LEU A 26 -4.12 -27.90 12.92
N GLU A 27 -2.84 -28.10 13.19
CA GLU A 27 -2.22 -29.41 13.46
C GLU A 27 -2.79 -30.08 14.71
N LYS A 28 -3.17 -29.31 15.73
CA LYS A 28 -3.89 -29.79 16.91
C LYS A 28 -5.36 -30.19 16.63
N GLY A 29 -5.77 -30.13 15.35
CA GLY A 29 -7.11 -30.54 14.92
C GLY A 29 -8.18 -29.44 14.99
N ASN A 30 -7.82 -28.19 15.26
CA ASN A 30 -8.77 -27.08 15.22
C ASN A 30 -9.15 -26.76 13.76
N LYS A 31 -10.40 -27.05 13.38
CA LYS A 31 -10.96 -26.78 12.04
C LYS A 31 -12.09 -25.74 12.09
N SER A 32 -11.96 -24.75 12.97
CA SER A 32 -12.98 -23.74 13.17
C SER A 32 -13.03 -22.69 12.07
N LEU A 33 -14.21 -22.08 11.90
CA LEU A 33 -14.42 -20.95 10.99
C LEU A 33 -13.42 -19.81 11.24
N ARG A 34 -13.18 -19.46 12.50
CA ARG A 34 -12.24 -18.38 12.88
C ARG A 34 -10.81 -18.71 12.47
N LEU A 35 -10.37 -19.94 12.67
CA LEU A 35 -9.03 -20.38 12.28
C LEU A 35 -8.81 -20.23 10.78
N TYR A 36 -9.72 -20.78 9.98
CA TYR A 36 -9.63 -20.67 8.53
C TYR A 36 -9.70 -19.22 8.04
N PHE A 37 -10.52 -18.38 8.68
CA PHE A 37 -10.57 -16.95 8.38
C PHE A 37 -9.23 -16.26 8.63
N PHE A 38 -8.60 -16.48 9.78
CA PHE A 38 -7.31 -15.86 10.10
C PHE A 38 -6.18 -16.38 9.21
N LEU A 39 -6.13 -17.68 8.92
CA LEU A 39 -5.17 -18.22 7.97
C LEU A 39 -5.35 -17.60 6.58
N GLY A 40 -6.59 -17.50 6.09
CA GLY A 40 -6.90 -16.84 4.84
C GLY A 40 -6.44 -15.36 4.81
N PHE A 41 -6.66 -14.64 5.90
CA PHE A 41 -6.24 -13.25 6.04
C PHE A 41 -4.71 -13.12 6.06
N ILE A 42 -4.01 -13.91 6.86
CA ILE A 42 -2.55 -13.85 6.98
C ILE A 42 -1.88 -14.20 5.65
N TYR A 43 -2.33 -15.23 4.97
CA TYR A 43 -1.81 -15.59 3.65
C TYR A 43 -2.04 -14.48 2.61
N PHE A 44 -3.16 -13.75 2.73
CA PHE A 44 -3.41 -12.57 1.89
C PHE A 44 -2.38 -11.46 2.16
N GLU A 45 -2.15 -11.12 3.43
CA GLU A 45 -1.18 -10.10 3.84
C GLU A 45 0.28 -10.46 3.48
N LEU A 46 0.59 -11.76 3.48
CA LEU A 46 1.89 -12.29 3.04
C LEU A 46 2.00 -12.45 1.50
N ASN A 47 1.03 -11.92 0.74
CA ASN A 47 0.96 -12.04 -0.73
C ASN A 47 0.93 -13.50 -1.26
N GLN A 48 0.59 -14.46 -0.42
CA GLN A 48 0.39 -15.87 -0.79
C GLN A 48 -1.08 -16.12 -1.17
N ILE A 49 -1.53 -15.44 -2.22
CA ILE A 49 -2.95 -15.28 -2.55
C ILE A 49 -3.66 -16.62 -2.82
N GLN A 50 -2.97 -17.58 -3.44
CA GLN A 50 -3.57 -18.90 -3.69
C GLN A 50 -3.89 -19.64 -2.37
N ASN A 51 -3.00 -19.58 -1.38
CA ASN A 51 -3.24 -20.16 -0.05
C ASN A 51 -4.40 -19.45 0.66
N SER A 52 -4.45 -18.12 0.58
CA SER A 52 -5.55 -17.31 1.08
C SER A 52 -6.91 -17.78 0.52
N ILE A 53 -7.00 -17.95 -0.81
CA ILE A 53 -8.22 -18.46 -1.49
C ILE A 53 -8.61 -19.83 -0.92
N ASN A 54 -7.68 -20.74 -0.72
CA ASN A 54 -7.94 -22.08 -0.22
C ASN A 54 -8.57 -22.03 1.19
N TYR A 55 -7.99 -21.23 2.10
CA TYR A 55 -8.51 -21.13 3.46
C TYR A 55 -9.84 -20.38 3.52
N TYR A 56 -10.06 -19.33 2.73
CA TYR A 56 -11.38 -18.70 2.65
C TYR A 56 -12.46 -19.62 2.09
N LYS A 57 -12.13 -20.51 1.13
CA LYS A 57 -13.04 -21.54 0.66
C LYS A 57 -13.40 -22.54 1.77
N LEU A 58 -12.42 -22.95 2.61
CA LEU A 58 -12.70 -23.82 3.76
C LEU A 58 -13.60 -23.11 4.77
N ALA A 59 -13.35 -21.85 5.09
CA ALA A 59 -14.20 -21.04 5.95
C ALA A 59 -15.63 -20.91 5.38
N LEU A 60 -15.76 -20.68 4.07
CA LEU A 60 -17.05 -20.52 3.39
C LEU A 60 -17.87 -21.84 3.40
N LYS A 61 -17.22 -23.03 3.34
CA LYS A 61 -17.92 -24.31 3.51
C LYS A 61 -18.62 -24.41 4.86
N LEU A 62 -18.03 -23.83 5.93
CA LEU A 62 -18.63 -23.81 7.27
C LEU A 62 -19.74 -22.75 7.41
N LYS A 63 -19.68 -21.67 6.64
CA LYS A 63 -20.70 -20.61 6.64
C LYS A 63 -20.96 -20.09 5.22
N PRO A 64 -21.74 -20.82 4.40
CA PRO A 64 -21.85 -20.56 2.95
C PRO A 64 -22.41 -19.19 2.55
N LYS A 65 -23.28 -18.58 3.37
CA LYS A 65 -23.90 -17.27 3.08
C LYS A 65 -23.27 -16.10 3.83
N SER A 66 -22.01 -16.23 4.24
CA SER A 66 -21.30 -15.15 4.92
C SER A 66 -20.81 -14.12 3.91
N ILE A 67 -21.47 -12.97 3.86
CA ILE A 67 -21.13 -11.86 2.95
C ILE A 67 -19.66 -11.46 3.14
N ASP A 68 -19.17 -11.34 4.37
CA ASP A 68 -17.78 -10.99 4.66
C ASP A 68 -16.79 -12.00 4.06
N LEU A 69 -17.02 -13.29 4.23
CA LEU A 69 -16.17 -14.34 3.64
C LEU A 69 -16.23 -14.33 2.11
N ILE A 70 -17.42 -14.13 1.53
CA ILE A 70 -17.58 -14.03 0.07
C ILE A 70 -16.79 -12.83 -0.46
N LEU A 71 -16.85 -11.68 0.22
CA LEU A 71 -16.06 -10.48 -0.14
C LEU A 71 -14.56 -10.73 -0.03
N LYS A 72 -14.08 -11.36 1.04
CA LYS A 72 -12.66 -11.71 1.19
C LYS A 72 -12.18 -12.65 0.08
N LEU A 73 -12.96 -13.67 -0.24
CA LEU A 73 -12.67 -14.59 -1.33
C LEU A 73 -12.72 -13.91 -2.70
N ALA A 74 -13.66 -12.97 -2.91
CA ALA A 74 -13.75 -12.18 -4.13
C ALA A 74 -12.52 -11.30 -4.32
N ASN A 75 -12.10 -10.59 -3.26
CA ASN A 75 -10.91 -9.74 -3.28
C ASN A 75 -9.64 -10.55 -3.55
N ALA A 76 -9.48 -11.72 -2.93
CA ALA A 76 -8.35 -12.60 -3.19
C ALA A 76 -8.32 -13.09 -4.66
N ASN A 77 -9.48 -13.47 -5.23
CA ASN A 77 -9.56 -13.81 -6.65
C ASN A 77 -9.26 -12.62 -7.56
N TYR A 78 -9.71 -11.41 -7.21
CA TYR A 78 -9.40 -10.20 -7.95
C TYR A 78 -7.88 -9.92 -7.98
N VAL A 79 -7.22 -9.98 -6.84
CA VAL A 79 -5.76 -9.77 -6.72
C VAL A 79 -4.98 -10.83 -7.51
N LEU A 80 -5.44 -12.08 -7.52
CA LEU A 80 -4.83 -13.16 -8.30
C LEU A 80 -5.08 -13.03 -9.82
N GLY A 81 -5.94 -12.09 -10.26
CA GLY A 81 -6.31 -11.94 -11.67
C GLY A 81 -7.45 -12.86 -12.13
N ASN A 82 -8.07 -13.62 -11.24
CA ASN A 82 -9.22 -14.48 -11.52
C ASN A 82 -10.52 -13.67 -11.62
N PHE A 83 -10.57 -12.72 -12.56
CA PHE A 83 -11.64 -11.72 -12.64
C PHE A 83 -13.04 -12.31 -12.83
N LEU A 84 -13.19 -13.44 -13.54
CA LEU A 84 -14.49 -14.09 -13.70
C LEU A 84 -15.02 -14.63 -12.36
N SER A 85 -14.16 -15.30 -11.58
CA SER A 85 -14.51 -15.80 -10.24
C SER A 85 -14.83 -14.66 -9.29
N ALA A 86 -14.01 -13.60 -9.29
CA ALA A 86 -14.25 -12.41 -8.48
C ALA A 86 -15.59 -11.76 -8.80
N LYS A 87 -15.90 -11.58 -10.11
CA LYS A 87 -17.19 -11.03 -10.57
C LYS A 87 -18.37 -11.82 -10.04
N ASN A 88 -18.35 -13.16 -10.16
CA ASN A 88 -19.45 -14.00 -9.71
C ASN A 88 -19.67 -13.89 -8.19
N LEU A 89 -18.59 -13.83 -7.40
CA LEU A 89 -18.66 -13.64 -5.96
C LEU A 89 -19.21 -12.26 -5.57
N TYR A 90 -18.81 -11.17 -6.25
CA TYR A 90 -19.39 -9.85 -6.01
C TYR A 90 -20.88 -9.79 -6.39
N LEU A 91 -21.30 -10.47 -7.47
CA LEU A 91 -22.71 -10.59 -7.81
C LEU A 91 -23.49 -11.39 -6.76
N GLU A 92 -22.88 -12.41 -6.17
CA GLU A 92 -23.48 -13.16 -5.05
C GLU A 92 -23.67 -12.27 -3.82
N VAL A 93 -22.69 -11.41 -3.48
CA VAL A 93 -22.84 -10.41 -2.41
C VAL A 93 -24.04 -9.51 -2.67
N ILE A 94 -24.17 -8.96 -3.88
CA ILE A 94 -25.28 -8.08 -4.27
C ILE A 94 -26.64 -8.84 -4.21
N LYS A 95 -26.64 -10.11 -4.57
CA LYS A 95 -27.84 -10.97 -4.47
C LYS A 95 -28.26 -11.21 -3.03
N LEU A 96 -27.30 -11.48 -2.14
CA LEU A 96 -27.56 -11.72 -0.71
C LEU A 96 -27.94 -10.44 0.04
N ASN A 97 -27.31 -9.34 -0.28
CA ASN A 97 -27.60 -8.02 0.26
C ASN A 97 -27.46 -6.92 -0.82
N PRO A 98 -28.57 -6.53 -1.46
CA PRO A 98 -28.55 -5.46 -2.48
C PRO A 98 -28.14 -4.08 -1.95
N TYR A 99 -28.05 -3.92 -0.63
CA TYR A 99 -27.63 -2.67 0.03
C TYR A 99 -26.15 -2.68 0.46
N ASN A 100 -25.40 -3.72 0.15
CA ASN A 100 -23.97 -3.79 0.44
C ASN A 100 -23.14 -3.09 -0.64
N PRO A 101 -22.52 -1.91 -0.40
CA PRO A 101 -21.81 -1.15 -1.42
C PRO A 101 -20.49 -1.82 -1.87
N SER A 102 -19.91 -2.71 -1.05
CA SER A 102 -18.65 -3.40 -1.38
C SER A 102 -18.79 -4.34 -2.58
N GLY A 103 -19.97 -4.93 -2.79
CA GLY A 103 -20.25 -5.74 -3.97
C GLY A 103 -20.19 -4.92 -5.26
N TYR A 104 -20.79 -3.74 -5.26
CA TYR A 104 -20.76 -2.81 -6.41
C TYR A 104 -19.35 -2.25 -6.63
N TYR A 105 -18.64 -1.92 -5.57
CA TYR A 105 -17.24 -1.47 -5.65
C TYR A 105 -16.33 -2.55 -6.28
N GLY A 106 -16.49 -3.81 -5.88
CA GLY A 106 -15.75 -4.92 -6.48
C GLY A 106 -16.03 -5.09 -7.98
N LEU A 107 -17.29 -4.96 -8.40
CA LEU A 107 -17.65 -4.97 -9.84
C LEU A 107 -17.00 -3.81 -10.58
N TYR A 108 -17.03 -2.61 -10.01
CA TYR A 108 -16.40 -1.41 -10.59
C TYR A 108 -14.87 -1.61 -10.77
N LEU A 109 -14.19 -2.19 -9.79
CA LEU A 109 -12.75 -2.46 -9.86
C LEU A 109 -12.39 -3.41 -11.01
N ILE A 110 -13.20 -4.43 -11.28
CA ILE A 110 -12.96 -5.35 -12.40
C ILE A 110 -13.18 -4.63 -13.73
N LYS A 111 -14.32 -3.97 -13.87
CA LYS A 111 -14.68 -3.21 -15.06
C LYS A 111 -15.80 -2.21 -14.76
N PRO A 112 -15.57 -0.90 -14.91
CA PRO A 112 -16.57 0.13 -14.60
C PRO A 112 -17.94 -0.11 -15.26
N GLN A 113 -17.95 -0.68 -16.48
CA GLN A 113 -19.17 -0.96 -17.25
C GLN A 113 -20.04 -2.08 -16.65
N TYR A 114 -19.54 -2.81 -15.64
CA TYR A 114 -20.37 -3.77 -14.91
C TYR A 114 -21.38 -3.08 -13.97
N LEU A 115 -21.22 -1.78 -13.67
CA LEU A 115 -22.24 -0.97 -13.02
C LEU A 115 -23.34 -0.58 -14.02
N THR A 116 -24.25 -1.49 -14.26
CA THR A 116 -25.42 -1.25 -15.14
C THR A 116 -26.36 -0.20 -14.53
N SER A 117 -27.29 0.35 -15.36
CA SER A 117 -28.30 1.32 -14.90
C SER A 117 -29.09 0.82 -13.68
N LYS A 118 -29.41 -0.48 -13.62
CA LYS A 118 -30.06 -1.11 -12.46
C LYS A 118 -29.23 -0.96 -11.17
N TYR A 119 -27.92 -1.20 -11.25
CA TYR A 119 -27.01 -1.09 -10.10
C TYR A 119 -26.79 0.36 -9.69
N ILE A 120 -26.76 1.28 -10.65
CA ILE A 120 -26.70 2.73 -10.37
C ILE A 120 -27.95 3.18 -9.60
N LEU A 121 -29.13 2.76 -10.02
CA LEU A 121 -30.39 3.06 -9.28
C LEU A 121 -30.36 2.47 -7.86
N ASN A 122 -29.79 1.28 -7.68
CA ASN A 122 -29.63 0.73 -6.35
C ASN A 122 -28.67 1.56 -5.49
N LEU A 123 -27.54 2.04 -6.03
CA LEU A 123 -26.60 2.90 -5.31
C LEU A 123 -27.26 4.20 -4.85
N ILE A 124 -28.08 4.82 -5.70
CA ILE A 124 -28.85 6.01 -5.33
C ILE A 124 -29.80 5.70 -4.17
N LYS A 125 -30.56 4.58 -4.24
CA LYS A 125 -31.45 4.14 -3.13
C LYS A 125 -30.69 3.80 -1.85
N ILE A 126 -29.43 3.35 -1.96
CA ILE A 126 -28.58 3.08 -0.80
C ILE A 126 -28.21 4.40 -0.12
N LYS A 127 -27.85 5.44 -0.88
CA LYS A 127 -27.50 6.77 -0.38
C LYS A 127 -28.63 7.37 0.48
N ASP A 128 -29.89 7.15 0.10
CA ASP A 128 -31.07 7.67 0.81
C ASP A 128 -31.33 6.97 2.16
N LYS A 129 -30.58 5.90 2.49
CA LYS A 129 -30.69 5.20 3.77
C LYS A 129 -29.63 5.70 4.76
N THR A 130 -29.94 5.56 6.05
CA THR A 130 -28.96 5.84 7.11
C THR A 130 -27.90 4.73 7.08
N LEU A 131 -26.76 5.01 6.44
CA LEU A 131 -25.61 4.12 6.38
C LEU A 131 -24.61 4.46 7.48
N ASN A 132 -23.81 3.46 7.87
CA ASN A 132 -22.58 3.76 8.59
C ASN A 132 -21.57 4.47 7.66
N LEU A 133 -20.60 5.18 8.25
CA LEU A 133 -19.62 5.97 7.48
C LEU A 133 -18.83 5.13 6.47
N ASN A 134 -18.50 3.85 6.82
CA ASN A 134 -17.74 2.97 5.93
C ASN A 134 -18.54 2.56 4.68
N GLU A 135 -19.84 2.45 4.79
CA GLU A 135 -20.70 2.15 3.66
C GLU A 135 -20.98 3.41 2.83
N ASN A 136 -21.19 4.54 3.49
CA ASN A 136 -21.52 5.80 2.83
C ASN A 136 -20.37 6.30 1.94
N TYR A 137 -19.11 6.28 2.41
CA TYR A 137 -18.01 6.76 1.59
C TYR A 137 -17.79 5.91 0.31
N LEU A 138 -18.09 4.59 0.35
CA LEU A 138 -18.02 3.75 -0.85
C LEU A 138 -19.10 4.13 -1.87
N VAL A 139 -20.31 4.42 -1.42
CA VAL A 139 -21.42 4.87 -2.29
C VAL A 139 -21.05 6.19 -2.94
N GLU A 140 -20.64 7.17 -2.15
CA GLU A 140 -20.24 8.51 -2.65
C GLU A 140 -19.08 8.41 -3.66
N TYR A 141 -18.09 7.54 -3.38
CA TYR A 141 -17.01 7.28 -4.33
C TYR A 141 -17.52 6.71 -5.65
N LEU A 142 -18.39 5.70 -5.63
CA LEU A 142 -18.93 5.10 -6.84
C LEU A 142 -19.79 6.10 -7.64
N LEU A 143 -20.61 6.90 -6.97
CA LEU A 143 -21.43 7.94 -7.61
C LEU A 143 -20.55 9.01 -8.26
N SER A 144 -19.42 9.40 -7.64
CA SER A 144 -18.45 10.31 -8.26
C SER A 144 -17.89 9.76 -9.58
N LYS A 145 -17.58 8.43 -9.61
CA LYS A 145 -17.06 7.80 -10.85
C LYS A 145 -18.11 7.71 -11.95
N ILE A 146 -19.38 7.54 -11.58
CA ILE A 146 -20.50 7.53 -12.52
C ILE A 146 -20.73 8.94 -13.09
N ALA A 147 -20.68 9.97 -12.26
CA ALA A 147 -20.77 11.37 -12.70
C ALA A 147 -19.62 11.72 -13.67
N LYS A 148 -18.40 11.33 -13.34
CA LYS A 148 -17.22 11.50 -14.21
C LYS A 148 -17.42 10.86 -15.58
N GLN A 149 -17.95 9.63 -15.65
CA GLN A 149 -18.21 8.94 -16.92
C GLN A 149 -19.24 9.67 -17.82
N LYS A 150 -20.10 10.47 -17.20
CA LYS A 150 -21.09 11.33 -17.87
C LYS A 150 -20.56 12.72 -18.21
N ASN A 151 -19.30 13.04 -17.87
CA ASN A 151 -18.69 14.36 -17.94
C ASN A 151 -19.41 15.41 -17.06
N ASP A 152 -20.14 14.97 -16.04
CA ASP A 152 -20.79 15.83 -15.05
C ASP A 152 -19.80 16.09 -13.91
N TYR A 153 -18.92 17.07 -14.12
CA TYR A 153 -17.84 17.37 -13.19
C TYR A 153 -18.30 18.07 -11.90
N GLU A 154 -19.42 18.74 -11.95
CA GLU A 154 -20.00 19.39 -10.77
C GLU A 154 -20.53 18.35 -9.79
N THR A 155 -21.34 17.41 -10.27
CA THR A 155 -21.82 16.28 -9.48
C THR A 155 -20.66 15.36 -9.05
N GLU A 156 -19.64 15.15 -9.91
CA GLU A 156 -18.42 14.40 -9.51
C GLU A 156 -17.79 15.06 -8.29
N LEU A 157 -17.58 16.38 -8.31
CA LEU A 157 -16.91 17.11 -7.23
C LEU A 157 -17.72 17.07 -5.93
N GLU A 158 -19.03 17.18 -5.99
CA GLU A 158 -19.91 17.06 -4.82
C GLU A 158 -19.75 15.69 -4.16
N HIS A 159 -19.87 14.61 -4.94
CA HIS A 159 -19.70 13.26 -4.43
C HIS A 159 -18.28 13.00 -3.90
N LEU A 160 -17.24 13.53 -4.56
CA LEU A 160 -15.88 13.44 -4.05
C LEU A 160 -15.68 14.13 -2.70
N LYS A 161 -16.26 15.33 -2.51
CA LYS A 161 -16.22 16.03 -1.22
C LYS A 161 -16.87 15.20 -0.10
N ASN A 162 -18.03 14.62 -0.38
CA ASN A 162 -18.74 13.75 0.57
C ASN A 162 -17.93 12.49 0.87
N TYR A 163 -17.41 11.81 -0.17
CA TYR A 163 -16.52 10.66 -0.03
C TYR A 163 -15.34 10.97 0.90
N GLN A 164 -14.60 12.03 0.62
CA GLN A 164 -13.40 12.38 1.38
C GLN A 164 -13.72 12.70 2.85
N LYS A 165 -14.80 13.46 3.08
CA LYS A 165 -15.28 13.80 4.43
C LYS A 165 -15.63 12.55 5.24
N ASP A 166 -16.41 11.65 4.66
CA ASP A 166 -16.90 10.45 5.36
C ASP A 166 -15.79 9.43 5.55
N CYS A 167 -14.92 9.27 4.55
CA CYS A 167 -13.73 8.44 4.64
C CYS A 167 -12.79 8.90 5.77
N PHE A 168 -12.53 10.19 5.89
CA PHE A 168 -11.73 10.74 6.99
C PHE A 168 -12.38 10.47 8.35
N LYS A 169 -13.69 10.71 8.48
CA LYS A 169 -14.44 10.50 9.71
C LYS A 169 -14.54 9.03 10.13
N ALA A 170 -14.59 8.11 9.18
CA ALA A 170 -14.67 6.66 9.46
C ALA A 170 -13.48 6.16 10.30
N LYS A 171 -12.32 6.82 10.22
CA LYS A 171 -11.10 6.52 10.98
C LYS A 171 -10.57 7.78 11.71
N ASN A 172 -11.46 8.60 12.25
CA ASN A 172 -11.17 9.95 12.72
C ASN A 172 -9.88 10.07 13.55
N ASP A 173 -9.75 9.32 14.63
CA ASP A 173 -8.59 9.42 15.55
C ASP A 173 -7.28 8.96 14.86
N GLN A 174 -7.35 7.90 14.07
CA GLN A 174 -6.19 7.40 13.30
C GLN A 174 -5.77 8.43 12.24
N ASN A 175 -6.73 9.04 11.55
CA ASN A 175 -6.46 10.03 10.53
C ASN A 175 -5.91 11.34 11.11
N ILE A 176 -6.41 11.80 12.26
CA ILE A 176 -5.86 12.97 12.95
C ILE A 176 -4.41 12.71 13.37
N GLN A 177 -4.13 11.56 14.00
CA GLN A 177 -2.78 11.17 14.39
C GLN A 177 -1.85 11.01 13.19
N GLY A 178 -2.32 10.35 12.13
CA GLY A 178 -1.55 10.17 10.91
C GLY A 178 -1.28 11.49 10.19
N LEU A 179 -2.26 12.38 10.10
CA LEU A 179 -2.08 13.70 9.51
C LEU A 179 -1.05 14.52 10.29
N PHE A 180 -1.09 14.51 11.63
CA PHE A 180 -0.09 15.13 12.47
C PHE A 180 1.32 14.55 12.21
N TYR A 181 1.45 13.22 12.13
CA TYR A 181 2.70 12.55 11.84
C TYR A 181 3.29 13.00 10.49
N TYR A 182 2.52 12.90 9.42
CA TYR A 182 3.01 13.20 8.06
C TYR A 182 3.20 14.70 7.79
N SER A 183 2.41 15.57 8.43
CA SER A 183 2.48 17.02 8.17
C SER A 183 3.41 17.78 9.11
N LYS A 184 3.66 17.27 10.31
CA LYS A 184 4.44 17.95 11.35
C LYS A 184 5.67 17.16 11.78
N VAL A 185 5.49 15.91 12.25
CA VAL A 185 6.58 15.17 12.89
C VAL A 185 7.70 14.83 11.88
N ILE A 186 7.38 14.08 10.84
CA ILE A 186 8.38 13.63 9.88
C ILE A 186 9.06 14.78 9.13
N PRO A 187 8.35 15.79 8.59
CA PRO A 187 9.01 16.89 7.87
C PRO A 187 10.00 17.70 8.70
N GLN A 188 9.86 17.71 10.02
CA GLN A 188 10.79 18.41 10.90
C GLN A 188 12.00 17.56 11.34
N HIS A 189 11.89 16.23 11.20
CA HIS A 189 12.86 15.29 11.77
C HIS A 189 13.53 14.35 10.76
N PHE A 190 13.14 14.35 9.49
CA PHE A 190 13.62 13.39 8.49
C PHE A 190 15.15 13.32 8.37
N ASN A 191 15.85 14.42 8.60
CA ASN A 191 17.30 14.55 8.53
C ASN A 191 17.99 14.74 9.88
N LYS A 192 17.29 14.53 10.98
CA LYS A 192 17.79 14.72 12.36
C LYS A 192 18.03 13.39 13.09
N ILE A 193 17.74 12.27 12.46
CA ILE A 193 18.03 10.95 13.04
C ILE A 193 19.54 10.78 13.08
N LYS A 194 20.10 10.65 14.27
CA LYS A 194 21.52 10.36 14.43
C LYS A 194 21.71 8.85 14.36
N PHE A 195 22.67 8.45 13.54
CA PHE A 195 23.10 7.07 13.42
C PHE A 195 24.47 6.95 14.07
N ASP A 196 24.55 6.20 15.16
CA ASP A 196 25.84 5.79 15.71
C ASP A 196 26.50 4.80 14.75
N ASN A 197 27.84 4.73 14.73
CA ASN A 197 28.58 3.83 13.83
C ASN A 197 28.05 2.39 14.00
N LEU A 198 27.27 1.94 13.05
CA LEU A 198 26.78 0.57 13.02
C LEU A 198 27.96 -0.36 12.73
N SER A 199 28.06 -1.46 13.47
CA SER A 199 28.97 -2.54 13.12
C SER A 199 28.71 -2.98 11.67
N ASN A 200 29.78 -3.09 10.88
CA ASN A 200 29.71 -3.57 9.50
C ASN A 200 29.38 -5.08 9.50
N ASP A 201 28.11 -5.41 9.71
CA ASP A 201 27.64 -6.78 9.61
C ASP A 201 27.69 -7.22 8.15
N PHE A 202 28.45 -8.25 7.87
CA PHE A 202 28.75 -8.82 6.56
C PHE A 202 27.52 -9.35 5.80
N GLU A 203 26.40 -9.57 6.49
CA GLU A 203 25.23 -10.27 5.96
C GLU A 203 24.46 -9.54 4.85
N LEU A 204 24.69 -8.24 4.65
CA LEU A 204 23.88 -7.41 3.72
C LEU A 204 24.61 -7.04 2.41
N LYS A 205 25.87 -7.49 2.22
CA LYS A 205 26.67 -7.12 1.04
C LYS A 205 26.10 -7.67 -0.27
N ASN A 206 25.31 -8.71 -0.19
CA ASN A 206 24.76 -9.42 -1.35
C ASN A 206 23.35 -8.95 -1.73
N ILE A 207 22.81 -7.94 -1.03
CA ILE A 207 21.47 -7.44 -1.26
C ILE A 207 21.55 -6.08 -1.94
N SER A 208 20.90 -5.91 -3.08
CA SER A 208 20.82 -4.65 -3.82
C SER A 208 19.36 -4.17 -3.87
N PRO A 209 18.90 -3.43 -2.83
CA PRO A 209 17.54 -2.95 -2.80
C PRO A 209 17.32 -1.77 -3.74
N ILE A 210 16.19 -1.80 -4.45
CA ILE A 210 15.69 -0.71 -5.28
C ILE A 210 14.41 -0.19 -4.63
N PHE A 211 14.45 1.06 -4.18
CA PHE A 211 13.29 1.73 -3.59
C PHE A 211 12.62 2.62 -4.63
N ILE A 212 11.34 2.39 -4.90
CA ILE A 212 10.53 3.29 -5.71
C ILE A 212 9.79 4.23 -4.75
N ILE A 213 10.11 5.52 -4.87
CA ILE A 213 9.63 6.58 -3.98
C ILE A 213 8.92 7.68 -4.78
N GLY A 214 8.12 8.50 -4.10
CA GLY A 214 7.43 9.62 -4.75
C GLY A 214 6.05 9.88 -4.17
N LEU A 215 5.24 10.61 -4.93
CA LEU A 215 3.83 10.81 -4.60
C LEU A 215 2.96 9.67 -5.16
N PRO A 216 1.84 9.31 -4.54
CA PRO A 216 0.85 8.45 -5.17
C PRO A 216 0.42 9.00 -6.55
N ARG A 217 0.06 8.11 -7.46
CA ARG A 217 -0.39 8.46 -8.83
C ARG A 217 0.68 9.11 -9.72
N SER A 218 1.96 8.97 -9.38
CA SER A 218 3.11 9.47 -10.16
C SER A 218 3.74 8.45 -11.12
N GLY A 219 3.10 7.29 -11.33
CA GLY A 219 3.60 6.25 -12.23
C GLY A 219 4.50 5.20 -11.57
N SER A 220 4.55 5.14 -10.25
CA SER A 220 5.36 4.16 -9.50
C SER A 220 5.09 2.70 -9.86
N THR A 221 3.82 2.33 -10.05
CA THR A 221 3.44 0.97 -10.50
C THR A 221 3.91 0.67 -11.93
N LEU A 222 3.94 1.67 -12.80
CA LEU A 222 4.50 1.53 -14.15
C LEU A 222 6.01 1.24 -14.07
N VAL A 223 6.75 2.00 -13.27
CA VAL A 223 8.20 1.81 -13.08
C VAL A 223 8.48 0.43 -12.47
N GLU A 224 7.73 0.03 -11.44
CA GLU A 224 7.83 -1.32 -10.84
C GLU A 224 7.61 -2.43 -11.89
N SER A 225 6.56 -2.31 -12.72
CA SER A 225 6.26 -3.28 -13.76
C SER A 225 7.34 -3.36 -14.83
N ILE A 226 7.93 -2.22 -15.21
CA ILE A 226 9.06 -2.14 -16.15
C ILE A 226 10.28 -2.85 -15.58
N ILE A 227 10.66 -2.59 -14.33
CA ILE A 227 11.83 -3.21 -13.72
C ILE A 227 11.60 -4.72 -13.52
N SER A 228 10.42 -5.11 -13.04
CA SER A 228 10.06 -6.51 -12.85
C SER A 228 9.99 -7.33 -14.15
N ALA A 229 9.99 -6.68 -15.32
CA ALA A 229 10.03 -7.36 -16.61
C ALA A 229 11.43 -7.85 -17.02
N THR A 230 12.48 -7.57 -16.23
CA THR A 230 13.84 -8.07 -16.45
C THR A 230 13.91 -9.60 -16.40
N LYS A 231 15.02 -10.14 -16.88
CA LYS A 231 15.40 -11.53 -16.69
C LYS A 231 16.27 -11.75 -15.45
N ASP A 232 16.75 -10.64 -14.86
CA ASP A 232 17.55 -10.70 -13.63
C ASP A 232 16.66 -11.18 -12.47
N ASP A 233 17.22 -11.84 -11.48
CA ASP A 233 16.51 -12.32 -10.30
C ASP A 233 16.10 -11.10 -9.43
N ILE A 234 14.91 -10.62 -9.67
CA ILE A 234 14.32 -9.47 -8.96
C ILE A 234 13.01 -9.88 -8.27
N ILE A 235 12.89 -9.53 -6.99
CA ILE A 235 11.69 -9.78 -6.19
C ILE A 235 10.98 -8.46 -5.97
N SER A 236 9.77 -8.31 -6.48
CA SER A 236 8.94 -7.14 -6.15
C SER A 236 8.12 -7.42 -4.90
N LEU A 237 8.30 -6.57 -3.89
CA LEU A 237 7.62 -6.66 -2.60
C LEU A 237 6.35 -5.80 -2.54
N GLY A 238 6.15 -4.91 -3.53
CA GLY A 238 5.04 -3.96 -3.51
C GLY A 238 5.20 -2.89 -2.43
N GLU A 239 4.09 -2.51 -1.80
CA GLU A 239 4.02 -1.44 -0.78
C GLU A 239 4.11 -2.05 0.63
N THR A 240 5.33 -2.36 1.08
CA THR A 240 5.53 -3.03 2.39
C THR A 240 5.39 -2.09 3.59
N SER A 241 5.67 -0.80 3.41
CA SER A 241 5.76 0.22 4.47
C SER A 241 6.65 -0.17 5.66
N ILE A 242 7.64 -1.05 5.44
CA ILE A 242 8.47 -1.62 6.52
C ILE A 242 9.20 -0.53 7.29
N PHE A 243 9.94 0.37 6.60
CA PHE A 243 10.70 1.43 7.27
C PHE A 243 9.80 2.37 8.06
N ASN A 244 8.72 2.85 7.45
CA ASN A 244 7.79 3.76 8.09
C ASN A 244 7.13 3.11 9.33
N THR A 245 6.71 1.84 9.21
CA THR A 245 6.13 1.09 10.34
C THR A 245 7.14 0.89 11.47
N SER A 246 8.38 0.53 11.15
CA SER A 246 9.43 0.27 12.15
C SER A 246 9.81 1.54 12.91
N ILE A 247 9.95 2.66 12.20
CA ILE A 247 10.21 3.98 12.82
C ILE A 247 9.01 4.41 13.69
N LEU A 248 7.80 4.35 13.15
CA LEU A 248 6.59 4.74 13.89
C LEU A 248 6.39 3.91 15.15
N ASN A 249 6.70 2.62 15.12
CA ASN A 249 6.60 1.76 16.31
C ASN A 249 7.50 2.21 17.47
N GLN A 250 8.65 2.80 17.20
CA GLN A 250 9.53 3.31 18.25
C GLN A 250 9.06 4.65 18.84
N ILE A 251 8.36 5.47 18.07
CA ILE A 251 8.05 6.85 18.46
C ILE A 251 6.58 7.11 18.80
N LYS A 252 5.64 6.26 18.33
CA LYS A 252 4.19 6.49 18.41
C LYS A 252 3.68 6.80 19.83
N TYR A 253 4.20 6.11 20.85
CA TYR A 253 3.77 6.33 22.25
C TYR A 253 4.15 7.72 22.77
N LYS A 254 5.20 8.34 22.23
CA LYS A 254 5.64 9.67 22.63
C LYS A 254 4.92 10.76 21.86
N ILE A 255 4.84 10.63 20.53
CA ILE A 255 4.29 11.67 19.65
C ILE A 255 2.76 11.82 19.75
N PHE A 256 2.05 10.80 20.24
CA PHE A 256 0.59 10.83 20.38
C PHE A 256 0.12 11.09 21.82
N GLN A 257 1.01 11.57 22.71
CA GLN A 257 0.63 12.04 24.03
C GLN A 257 -0.04 13.43 23.97
N LYS A 258 -1.00 13.69 24.89
CA LYS A 258 -1.73 14.95 24.91
C LYS A 258 -0.85 16.21 25.06
N ASN A 259 0.28 16.09 25.72
CA ASN A 259 1.20 17.21 26.02
C ASN A 259 2.47 17.15 25.14
N PHE A 260 2.38 16.57 23.95
CA PHE A 260 3.53 16.48 23.05
C PHE A 260 3.83 17.84 22.42
N GLU A 261 5.04 18.37 22.69
CA GLU A 261 5.57 19.60 22.10
C GLU A 261 6.59 19.28 21.03
N ILE A 262 6.23 19.44 19.79
CA ILE A 262 7.06 19.03 18.64
C ILE A 262 8.38 19.83 18.53
N GLU A 263 8.36 21.12 18.92
CA GLU A 263 9.54 22.00 18.85
C GLU A 263 10.65 21.57 19.80
N LYS A 264 10.27 20.96 20.93
CA LYS A 264 11.20 20.46 21.96
C LYS A 264 11.57 18.98 21.77
N TYR A 265 10.92 18.31 20.81
CA TYR A 265 11.12 16.88 20.63
C TYR A 265 12.31 16.58 19.73
N THR A 266 13.22 15.75 20.21
CA THR A 266 14.26 15.11 19.40
C THR A 266 13.83 13.69 19.08
N LEU A 267 13.89 13.31 17.82
CA LEU A 267 13.50 11.98 17.36
C LEU A 267 14.62 11.00 17.75
N ASN A 268 14.49 10.42 18.96
CA ASN A 268 15.42 9.41 19.45
C ASN A 268 14.98 8.04 18.93
N ILE A 269 15.66 7.56 17.90
CA ILE A 269 15.47 6.24 17.33
C ILE A 269 16.65 5.37 17.77
N ASN A 270 16.35 4.23 18.37
CA ASN A 270 17.35 3.20 18.57
C ASN A 270 17.65 2.51 17.23
N VAL A 271 18.79 2.86 16.65
CA VAL A 271 19.17 2.42 15.30
C VAL A 271 19.40 0.92 15.23
N ASN A 272 19.95 0.32 16.29
CA ASN A 272 20.18 -1.13 16.32
C ASN A 272 18.85 -1.91 16.36
N GLU A 273 17.89 -1.43 17.14
CA GLU A 273 16.53 -2.01 17.14
C GLU A 273 15.83 -1.78 15.81
N LEU A 274 15.97 -0.58 15.20
CA LEU A 274 15.43 -0.30 13.88
C LEU A 274 16.00 -1.27 12.85
N LYS A 275 17.33 -1.42 12.79
CA LYS A 275 18.02 -2.36 11.90
C LYS A 275 17.48 -3.77 12.08
N LYS A 276 17.44 -4.27 13.32
CA LYS A 276 16.94 -5.61 13.63
C LYS A 276 15.48 -5.81 13.21
N ASP A 277 14.59 -4.86 13.51
CA ASP A 277 13.18 -4.95 13.13
C ASP A 277 12.99 -4.91 11.61
N VAL A 278 13.68 -3.99 10.92
CA VAL A 278 13.65 -3.86 9.46
C VAL A 278 14.13 -5.13 8.78
N LEU A 279 15.28 -5.67 9.20
CA LEU A 279 15.84 -6.89 8.60
C LEU A 279 14.95 -8.10 8.84
N ASN A 280 14.45 -8.29 10.07
CA ASN A 280 13.52 -9.37 10.38
C ASN A 280 12.26 -9.32 9.51
N ARG A 281 11.74 -8.11 9.23
CA ARG A 281 10.56 -7.95 8.37
C ARG A 281 10.88 -8.28 6.91
N TYR A 282 12.01 -7.82 6.37
CA TYR A 282 12.40 -8.16 5.00
C TYR A 282 12.71 -9.65 4.82
N GLN A 283 13.31 -10.33 5.82
CA GLN A 283 13.60 -11.77 5.76
C GLN A 283 12.36 -12.62 5.49
N ASN A 284 11.17 -12.14 5.85
CA ASN A 284 9.91 -12.84 5.60
C ASN A 284 9.50 -12.85 4.13
N TYR A 285 10.05 -11.96 3.33
CA TYR A 285 9.75 -11.83 1.89
C TYR A 285 10.88 -12.33 1.01
N LEU A 286 12.07 -12.49 1.55
CA LEU A 286 13.28 -12.75 0.79
C LEU A 286 13.69 -14.22 0.86
N PRO A 287 14.35 -14.76 -0.20
CA PRO A 287 14.84 -16.12 -0.20
C PRO A 287 15.87 -16.34 0.91
N LYS A 288 15.92 -17.56 1.46
CA LYS A 288 16.88 -17.95 2.50
C LYS A 288 18.24 -18.39 1.96
N ASP A 289 18.39 -18.50 0.65
CA ASP A 289 19.63 -18.88 -0.01
C ASP A 289 20.54 -17.66 -0.21
N ASN A 290 21.84 -17.82 0.07
CA ASN A 290 22.88 -16.77 0.04
C ASN A 290 23.25 -16.30 -1.38
N LYS A 291 22.30 -16.14 -2.30
CA LYS A 291 22.56 -15.61 -3.64
C LYS A 291 22.44 -14.09 -3.64
N ASN A 292 23.22 -13.44 -4.51
CA ASN A 292 23.03 -12.03 -4.82
C ASN A 292 21.65 -11.85 -5.47
N PHE A 293 20.80 -11.01 -4.90
CA PHE A 293 19.50 -10.72 -5.49
C PHE A 293 19.14 -9.25 -5.33
N PHE A 294 18.27 -8.81 -6.22
CA PHE A 294 17.65 -7.51 -6.15
C PHE A 294 16.24 -7.64 -5.57
N PHE A 295 15.82 -6.67 -4.78
CA PHE A 295 14.40 -6.54 -4.46
C PHE A 295 13.91 -5.12 -4.71
N ILE A 296 12.62 -4.99 -5.01
CA ILE A 296 11.94 -3.72 -5.16
C ILE A 296 11.00 -3.52 -3.97
N ASP A 297 11.15 -2.41 -3.27
CA ASP A 297 10.18 -1.91 -2.31
C ASP A 297 9.58 -0.61 -2.86
N LYS A 298 8.27 -0.62 -3.11
CA LYS A 298 7.53 0.52 -3.66
C LYS A 298 6.72 1.25 -2.58
N SER A 299 7.22 1.31 -1.36
CA SER A 299 6.63 2.14 -0.31
C SER A 299 7.00 3.61 -0.57
N LEU A 300 6.08 4.36 -1.15
CA LEU A 300 6.34 5.68 -1.71
C LEU A 300 6.83 6.67 -0.66
N GLU A 301 6.35 6.55 0.59
CA GLU A 301 6.75 7.36 1.74
C GLU A 301 8.21 7.15 2.19
N ASN A 302 8.92 6.16 1.64
CA ASN A 302 10.33 5.95 1.94
C ASN A 302 11.23 7.13 1.55
N PHE A 303 10.72 8.13 0.83
CA PHE A 303 11.44 9.38 0.63
C PHE A 303 11.72 10.14 1.96
N PHE A 304 10.93 9.90 3.01
CA PHE A 304 11.22 10.39 4.35
C PHE A 304 12.42 9.68 5.01
N ASN A 305 12.68 8.44 4.60
CA ASN A 305 13.54 7.48 5.32
C ASN A 305 14.87 7.22 4.61
N ILE A 306 15.25 8.01 3.60
CA ILE A 306 16.45 7.76 2.77
C ILE A 306 17.72 7.61 3.61
N ASP A 307 17.96 8.49 4.60
CA ASP A 307 19.12 8.38 5.50
C ASP A 307 19.09 7.06 6.29
N SER A 308 17.92 6.67 6.83
CA SER A 308 17.75 5.42 7.57
C SER A 308 17.97 4.18 6.69
N ILE A 309 17.47 4.25 5.45
CA ILE A 309 17.62 3.16 4.48
C ILE A 309 19.10 3.00 4.11
N LEU A 310 19.80 4.08 3.79
CA LEU A 310 21.21 4.04 3.41
C LEU A 310 22.13 3.63 4.56
N ASN A 311 21.71 3.88 5.79
CA ASN A 311 22.44 3.40 6.96
C ASN A 311 22.34 1.87 7.12
N ILE A 312 21.20 1.27 6.75
CA ILE A 312 20.99 -0.19 6.82
C ILE A 312 21.44 -0.88 5.52
N PHE A 313 21.16 -0.27 4.36
CA PHE A 313 21.51 -0.75 3.02
C PHE A 313 22.35 0.29 2.27
N PRO A 314 23.67 0.34 2.47
CA PRO A 314 24.54 1.37 1.86
C PRO A 314 24.47 1.39 0.32
N ASN A 315 24.17 0.26 -0.31
CA ASN A 315 24.08 0.12 -1.76
C ASN A 315 22.65 0.34 -2.30
N ALA A 316 21.70 0.81 -1.47
CA ALA A 316 20.34 1.05 -1.91
C ALA A 316 20.27 2.11 -3.01
N LEU A 317 19.42 1.86 -4.00
CA LEU A 317 19.11 2.79 -5.08
C LEU A 317 17.66 3.26 -4.99
N PHE A 318 17.44 4.53 -5.31
CA PHE A 318 16.13 5.14 -5.24
C PHE A 318 15.67 5.62 -6.60
N ILE A 319 14.51 5.17 -7.05
CA ILE A 319 13.84 5.71 -8.23
C ILE A 319 12.70 6.60 -7.75
N ASN A 320 12.91 7.89 -7.89
CA ASN A 320 11.94 8.90 -7.53
C ASN A 320 11.01 9.15 -8.71
N THR A 321 9.77 8.68 -8.63
CA THR A 321 8.76 8.91 -9.65
C THR A 321 8.11 10.27 -9.45
N LYS A 322 8.07 11.05 -10.52
CA LYS A 322 7.51 12.40 -10.55
C LYS A 322 6.46 12.50 -11.66
N ARG A 323 5.45 13.32 -11.43
CA ARG A 323 4.42 13.71 -12.37
C ARG A 323 4.12 15.20 -12.18
N ASN A 324 3.44 15.83 -13.13
CA ASN A 324 2.90 17.19 -12.93
C ASN A 324 2.14 17.25 -11.59
N PHE A 325 2.45 18.25 -10.75
CA PHE A 325 1.92 18.32 -9.39
C PHE A 325 0.44 18.62 -9.35
N ASN A 326 -0.11 19.40 -10.27
CA ASN A 326 -1.54 19.66 -10.35
C ASN A 326 -2.29 18.39 -10.72
N ASP A 327 -1.80 17.66 -11.71
CA ASP A 327 -2.38 16.38 -12.12
C ASP A 327 -2.28 15.33 -11.02
N SER A 328 -1.16 15.30 -10.29
CA SER A 328 -0.99 14.42 -9.12
C SER A 328 -1.98 14.76 -8.03
N THR A 329 -2.15 16.04 -7.70
CA THR A 329 -3.10 16.51 -6.67
C THR A 329 -4.52 16.08 -6.99
N ILE A 330 -4.98 16.33 -8.22
CA ILE A 330 -6.31 15.91 -8.67
C ILE A 330 -6.44 14.39 -8.66
N ALA A 331 -5.45 13.67 -9.19
CA ALA A 331 -5.47 12.21 -9.24
C ALA A 331 -5.46 11.55 -7.85
N ILE A 332 -4.76 12.15 -6.87
CA ILE A 332 -4.77 11.71 -5.47
C ILE A 332 -6.16 11.94 -4.86
N TYR A 333 -6.72 13.14 -5.01
CA TYR A 333 -8.04 13.48 -4.45
C TYR A 333 -9.17 12.61 -5.04
N GLN A 334 -9.05 12.24 -6.32
CA GLN A 334 -10.00 11.37 -7.02
C GLN A 334 -9.78 9.86 -6.72
N ALA A 335 -8.69 9.48 -6.05
CA ALA A 335 -8.38 8.08 -5.79
C ALA A 335 -9.06 7.55 -4.53
N MET A 336 -9.23 6.22 -4.44
CA MET A 336 -9.62 5.53 -3.22
C MET A 336 -8.36 5.24 -2.39
N LEU A 337 -8.04 6.12 -1.45
CA LEU A 337 -6.84 6.05 -0.61
C LEU A 337 -7.22 6.20 0.88
N PRO A 338 -8.06 5.30 1.44
CA PRO A 338 -8.66 5.46 2.76
C PRO A 338 -7.67 5.34 3.92
N ASP A 339 -6.46 4.86 3.67
CA ASP A 339 -5.42 4.65 4.68
C ASP A 339 -4.35 5.77 4.69
N LEU A 340 -4.48 6.74 3.77
CA LEU A 340 -3.56 7.89 3.69
C LEU A 340 -4.26 9.16 4.21
N PRO A 341 -4.04 9.55 5.47
CA PRO A 341 -4.82 10.59 6.15
C PRO A 341 -4.74 11.97 5.50
N TRP A 342 -3.66 12.26 4.81
CA TRP A 342 -3.42 13.54 4.13
C TRP A 342 -4.07 13.65 2.74
N THR A 343 -4.75 12.59 2.26
CA THR A 343 -5.37 12.59 0.92
C THR A 343 -6.80 13.09 0.89
N HIS A 344 -7.38 13.36 2.07
CA HIS A 344 -8.80 13.69 2.21
C HIS A 344 -9.13 15.18 2.08
N SER A 345 -8.11 16.03 1.94
CA SER A 345 -8.25 17.48 1.74
C SER A 345 -7.23 17.94 0.69
N ILE A 346 -7.68 18.81 -0.23
CA ILE A 346 -6.76 19.42 -1.21
C ILE A 346 -5.62 20.18 -0.52
N LEU A 347 -5.92 20.88 0.58
CA LEU A 347 -4.89 21.60 1.34
C LEU A 347 -3.85 20.65 1.94
N ASP A 348 -4.27 19.52 2.50
CA ASP A 348 -3.36 18.55 3.08
C ASP A 348 -2.52 17.85 2.02
N ILE A 349 -3.10 17.57 0.83
CA ILE A 349 -2.35 17.05 -0.33
C ILE A 349 -1.27 18.05 -0.74
N LEU A 350 -1.60 19.33 -0.84
CA LEU A 350 -0.63 20.37 -1.20
C LEU A 350 0.47 20.52 -0.15
N ASN A 351 0.12 20.49 1.14
CA ASN A 351 1.09 20.53 2.24
C ASN A 351 2.04 19.33 2.20
N TYR A 352 1.51 18.13 1.99
CA TYR A 352 2.32 16.92 1.85
C TYR A 352 3.23 16.99 0.62
N THR A 353 2.72 17.48 -0.51
CA THR A 353 3.49 17.68 -1.75
C THR A 353 4.62 18.68 -1.55
N ASN A 354 4.38 19.80 -0.85
CA ASN A 354 5.42 20.79 -0.55
C ASN A 354 6.53 20.18 0.35
N ASN A 355 6.16 19.38 1.36
CA ASN A 355 7.11 18.65 2.18
C ASN A 355 7.94 17.66 1.34
N TYR A 356 7.29 16.91 0.45
CA TYR A 356 7.97 16.02 -0.49
C TYR A 356 8.97 16.75 -1.35
N ILE A 357 8.61 17.87 -1.97
CA ILE A 357 9.51 18.67 -2.82
C ILE A 357 10.75 19.12 -2.02
N LYS A 358 10.53 19.65 -0.81
CA LYS A 358 11.60 20.13 0.08
C LYS A 358 12.57 18.99 0.44
N ILE A 359 12.03 17.86 0.86
CA ILE A 359 12.81 16.70 1.30
C ILE A 359 13.57 16.08 0.14
N MET A 360 12.94 15.90 -1.01
CA MET A 360 13.60 15.37 -2.19
C MET A 360 14.69 16.31 -2.75
N SER A 361 14.48 17.62 -2.66
CA SER A 361 15.53 18.60 -3.03
C SER A 361 16.77 18.47 -2.13
N PHE A 362 16.56 18.24 -0.84
CA PHE A 362 17.65 17.98 0.11
C PHE A 362 18.40 16.69 -0.22
N TYR A 363 17.67 15.57 -0.35
CA TYR A 363 18.31 14.26 -0.57
C TYR A 363 18.98 14.12 -1.95
N LYS A 364 18.43 14.74 -2.99
CA LYS A 364 19.06 14.76 -4.30
C LYS A 364 20.43 15.43 -4.30
N LYS A 365 20.60 16.48 -3.49
CA LYS A 365 21.92 17.13 -3.32
C LYS A 365 22.87 16.23 -2.53
N LYS A 366 22.38 15.57 -1.49
CA LYS A 366 23.17 14.72 -0.59
C LYS A 366 23.59 13.40 -1.24
N TYR A 367 22.70 12.78 -2.03
CA TYR A 367 22.84 11.43 -2.58
C TYR A 367 22.60 11.38 -4.08
N SER A 368 23.25 12.27 -4.83
CA SER A 368 23.03 12.43 -6.29
C SER A 368 23.23 11.15 -7.10
N ASN A 369 24.15 10.28 -6.69
CA ASN A 369 24.47 9.03 -7.39
C ASN A 369 23.52 7.87 -7.04
N GLN A 370 22.73 8.01 -5.97
CA GLN A 370 21.83 6.96 -5.50
C GLN A 370 20.35 7.28 -5.77
N ILE A 371 20.04 8.46 -6.29
CA ILE A 371 18.67 8.90 -6.57
C ILE A 371 18.50 9.26 -8.04
N LEU A 372 17.73 8.45 -8.76
CA LEU A 372 17.30 8.74 -10.13
C LEU A 372 15.86 9.28 -10.12
N THR A 373 15.63 10.47 -10.70
CA THR A 373 14.26 10.94 -10.92
C THR A 373 13.78 10.57 -12.31
N ILE A 374 12.59 10.00 -12.37
CA ILE A 374 11.86 9.65 -13.58
C ILE A 374 10.57 10.45 -13.61
N ASP A 375 10.44 11.27 -14.62
CA ASP A 375 9.21 12.00 -14.94
C ASP A 375 8.27 11.08 -15.73
N LEU A 376 7.00 10.98 -15.30
CA LEU A 376 6.04 10.05 -15.88
C LEU A 376 5.72 10.43 -17.34
N GLU A 377 5.56 11.71 -17.59
CA GLU A 377 5.24 12.25 -18.93
C GLU A 377 6.38 11.91 -19.91
N GLU A 378 7.61 12.12 -19.48
CA GLU A 378 8.79 11.79 -20.28
C GLU A 378 8.95 10.27 -20.49
N LEU A 379 8.74 9.47 -19.44
CA LEU A 379 8.78 8.01 -19.54
C LEU A 379 7.74 7.48 -20.53
N THR A 380 6.53 8.05 -20.54
CA THR A 380 5.45 7.60 -21.44
C THR A 380 5.69 8.03 -22.88
N ASN A 381 6.27 9.20 -23.11
CA ASN A 381 6.58 9.72 -24.44
C ASN A 381 7.83 9.08 -25.06
N ASN A 382 8.82 8.71 -24.25
CA ASN A 382 10.14 8.24 -24.68
C ASN A 382 10.53 6.93 -23.97
N GLN A 383 9.66 5.91 -24.05
CA GLN A 383 9.78 4.66 -23.24
C GLN A 383 11.16 3.99 -23.37
N GLU A 384 11.70 3.86 -24.57
CA GLU A 384 13.00 3.18 -24.75
C GLU A 384 14.15 3.91 -24.06
N ILE A 385 14.21 5.23 -24.20
CA ILE A 385 15.27 6.06 -23.60
C ILE A 385 15.21 5.95 -22.08
N TYR A 386 14.02 6.15 -21.49
CA TYR A 386 13.87 6.16 -20.05
C TYR A 386 13.96 4.77 -19.42
N THR A 387 13.51 3.71 -20.09
CA THR A 387 13.72 2.35 -19.61
C THR A 387 15.21 1.97 -19.62
N LYS A 388 15.97 2.30 -20.68
CA LYS A 388 17.44 2.13 -20.71
C LYS A 388 18.11 2.88 -19.57
N LYS A 389 17.68 4.12 -19.29
CA LYS A 389 18.21 4.96 -18.20
C LYS A 389 17.96 4.32 -16.82
N ILE A 390 16.74 3.80 -16.57
CA ILE A 390 16.39 3.07 -15.34
C ILE A 390 17.29 1.84 -15.18
N PHE A 391 17.40 1.01 -16.21
CA PHE A 391 18.15 -0.23 -16.15
C PHE A 391 19.65 0.01 -15.95
N LYS A 392 20.23 1.00 -16.64
CA LYS A 392 21.63 1.41 -16.44
C LYS A 392 21.87 1.87 -14.99
N PHE A 393 20.96 2.68 -14.45
CA PHE A 393 21.05 3.18 -13.07
C PHE A 393 21.00 2.06 -12.04
N CYS A 394 20.14 1.05 -12.26
CA CYS A 394 19.97 -0.09 -11.35
C CYS A 394 20.99 -1.21 -11.59
N ASN A 395 21.94 -1.06 -12.52
CA ASN A 395 22.87 -2.11 -12.95
C ASN A 395 22.17 -3.41 -13.40
N LEU A 396 21.03 -3.24 -14.11
CA LEU A 396 20.21 -4.34 -14.62
C LEU A 396 20.40 -4.52 -16.13
N THR A 397 20.14 -5.74 -16.61
CA THR A 397 20.24 -6.09 -18.02
C THR A 397 19.00 -5.62 -18.80
N TRP A 398 19.17 -4.59 -19.63
CA TRP A 398 18.11 -4.12 -20.52
C TRP A 398 18.02 -4.96 -21.80
N THR A 399 16.81 -5.29 -22.22
CA THR A 399 16.52 -5.92 -23.50
C THR A 399 15.29 -5.29 -24.14
N PRO A 400 15.14 -5.34 -25.50
CA PRO A 400 13.92 -4.80 -26.16
C PRO A 400 12.60 -5.42 -25.69
N LYS A 401 12.66 -6.61 -25.05
CA LYS A 401 11.47 -7.25 -24.47
C LYS A 401 10.87 -6.43 -23.31
N ILE A 402 11.67 -5.59 -22.66
CA ILE A 402 11.23 -4.70 -21.57
C ILE A 402 10.13 -3.74 -22.06
N LEU A 403 10.16 -3.29 -23.31
CA LEU A 403 9.12 -2.43 -23.88
C LEU A 403 7.76 -3.13 -23.99
N LYS A 404 7.72 -4.46 -23.80
CA LYS A 404 6.48 -5.26 -23.77
C LYS A 404 6.12 -5.74 -22.35
N PHE A 405 6.54 -5.01 -21.31
CA PHE A 405 6.31 -5.34 -19.90
C PHE A 405 4.84 -5.67 -19.59
N TYR A 406 3.89 -5.00 -20.25
CA TYR A 406 2.45 -5.20 -20.11
C TYR A 406 1.94 -6.57 -20.62
N LYS A 407 2.79 -7.36 -21.32
CA LYS A 407 2.47 -8.72 -21.77
C LYS A 407 2.91 -9.80 -20.78
N LYS A 408 3.67 -9.46 -19.75
CA LYS A 408 4.03 -10.39 -18.69
C LYS A 408 2.79 -10.55 -17.79
N LYS A 409 2.16 -11.72 -17.85
CA LYS A 409 1.05 -12.11 -16.97
C LYS A 409 1.59 -12.60 -15.64
#